data_f2ba15a506058b3c12910851e62f8a76
#
_entry.id   f2ba15a506058b3c12910851e62f8a76
#
_cell.length_a   1.000
_cell.length_b   1.000
_cell.length_c   1.000
_cell.angle_alpha   90.00
_cell.angle_beta   90.00
_cell.angle_gamma   90.00
#
_symmetry.space_group_name_H-M   'P 1'
#
loop_
_entity.id
_entity.type
_entity.pdbx_description
1 polymer ?
#
loop_
_entity_poly.entity_id
_entity_poly.type
_entity_poly.pdbx_seq_one_letter_code
_entity_poly.pdbx_strand_id
1 'polypeptide(L)'
;MQADVSIIIVSMNRPDLLYPCLESMREHTSCSYEILLTAYRFSEGNLAALRRDWPEVRIFENRELSGFAENNNIALREASGRFCFVVNDDTLMDMPVIDRLLEDFGKLPEKVAAISPKIVLKDGSIQTCGRAPWTPCRYLRHYLHMVDESKPGKWSCKPGLFRSWTLNGACFLIRTDVFREAGWFDETYTFTPEDIALGHLLNDMGKEVWTDADVSITHLAGATAGPMETAIKPTRVRGSLVFYSGGRPIVYALMGAFIWCVEALRALRWLPARRSDPRSHAAIMYRSARNVMGSIFTRKSTKQIFTELYKEVPR
;
A
#
# COMPACT_ATOMS: atom_id res chain seq x y z
N MET A 1 25.66 16.55 5.27
CA MET A 1 24.96 16.11 6.49
C MET A 1 24.02 14.99 6.11
N GLN A 2 23.86 13.99 6.95
CA GLN A 2 22.89 12.91 6.71
C GLN A 2 21.48 13.50 6.89
N ALA A 3 20.55 13.16 6.00
CA ALA A 3 19.14 13.57 6.12
C ALA A 3 18.49 12.93 7.36
N ASP A 4 17.56 13.61 7.99
CA ASP A 4 16.77 13.01 9.06
C ASP A 4 15.77 12.00 8.50
N VAL A 5 15.20 12.30 7.33
CA VAL A 5 14.15 11.48 6.69
C VAL A 5 14.48 11.22 5.22
N SER A 6 14.35 9.95 4.80
CA SER A 6 14.24 9.57 3.40
C SER A 6 12.76 9.42 3.05
N ILE A 7 12.26 10.30 2.19
CA ILE A 7 10.89 10.22 1.66
C ILE A 7 10.91 9.25 0.49
N ILE A 8 10.12 8.17 0.59
CA ILE A 8 10.08 7.07 -0.37
C ILE A 8 8.77 7.14 -1.14
N ILE A 9 8.86 7.35 -2.44
CA ILE A 9 7.69 7.47 -3.31
C ILE A 9 7.82 6.50 -4.49
N VAL A 10 6.71 5.88 -4.88
CA VAL A 10 6.58 5.15 -6.13
C VAL A 10 5.51 5.85 -6.96
N SER A 11 5.84 6.22 -8.20
CA SER A 11 4.86 6.78 -9.13
C SER A 11 4.85 6.00 -10.44
N MET A 12 3.66 5.65 -10.92
CA MET A 12 3.46 4.91 -12.17
C MET A 12 3.08 5.86 -13.31
N ASN A 13 4.06 6.67 -13.77
CA ASN A 13 3.89 7.61 -14.88
C ASN A 13 2.67 8.56 -14.71
N ARG A 14 2.47 9.06 -13.48
CA ARG A 14 1.36 9.94 -13.09
C ARG A 14 1.87 11.29 -12.58
N PRO A 15 2.47 12.13 -13.44
CA PRO A 15 2.93 13.47 -13.04
C PRO A 15 1.80 14.34 -12.50
N ASP A 16 0.55 14.10 -12.95
CA ASP A 16 -0.67 14.77 -12.47
C ASP A 16 -0.99 14.51 -11.00
N LEU A 17 -0.53 13.39 -10.43
CA LEU A 17 -0.64 13.05 -9.01
C LEU A 17 0.65 13.38 -8.26
N LEU A 18 1.78 13.03 -8.85
CA LEU A 18 3.10 13.16 -8.25
C LEU A 18 3.47 14.63 -7.95
N TYR A 19 3.23 15.56 -8.87
CA TYR A 19 3.67 16.95 -8.70
C TYR A 19 2.94 17.64 -7.53
N PRO A 20 1.61 17.59 -7.41
CA PRO A 20 0.93 18.11 -6.21
C PRO A 20 1.39 17.44 -4.91
N CYS A 21 1.70 16.15 -4.94
CA CYS A 21 2.23 15.42 -3.79
C CYS A 21 3.59 15.99 -3.37
N LEU A 22 4.54 16.13 -4.31
CA LEU A 22 5.87 16.71 -4.05
C LEU A 22 5.79 18.17 -3.58
N GLU A 23 4.92 18.97 -4.18
CA GLU A 23 4.69 20.37 -3.77
C GLU A 23 4.20 20.46 -2.34
N SER A 24 3.18 19.65 -1.97
CA SER A 24 2.63 19.64 -0.62
C SER A 24 3.68 19.20 0.42
N MET A 25 4.57 18.26 0.07
CA MET A 25 5.68 17.86 0.95
C MET A 25 6.69 19.00 1.14
N ARG A 26 7.08 19.67 0.06
CA ARG A 26 8.01 20.80 0.12
C ARG A 26 7.47 21.96 0.96
N GLU A 27 6.17 22.22 0.87
CA GLU A 27 5.52 23.31 1.62
C GLU A 27 5.36 22.99 3.11
N HIS A 28 5.20 21.72 3.47
CA HIS A 28 4.82 21.30 4.81
C HIS A 28 5.89 20.46 5.54
N THR A 29 7.16 20.48 5.08
CA THR A 29 8.26 19.75 5.74
C THR A 29 9.42 20.68 6.05
N SER A 30 9.80 20.77 7.33
CA SER A 30 10.87 21.66 7.81
C SER A 30 12.14 20.89 8.20
N CYS A 31 12.04 19.61 8.56
CA CYS A 31 13.21 18.78 8.88
C CYS A 31 14.12 18.57 7.67
N SER A 32 15.32 18.07 7.88
CA SER A 32 16.20 17.70 6.76
C SER A 32 15.72 16.40 6.09
N TYR A 33 15.54 16.42 4.79
CA TYR A 33 15.07 15.24 4.06
C TYR A 33 15.76 15.06 2.70
N GLU A 34 15.70 13.85 2.18
CA GLU A 34 15.92 13.50 0.78
C GLU A 34 14.66 12.86 0.19
N ILE A 35 14.44 13.02 -1.11
CA ILE A 35 13.34 12.37 -1.82
C ILE A 35 13.91 11.29 -2.75
N LEU A 36 13.47 10.05 -2.56
CA LEU A 36 13.84 8.88 -3.32
C LEU A 36 12.62 8.37 -4.06
N LEU A 37 12.59 8.58 -5.38
CA LEU A 37 11.44 8.26 -6.23
C LEU A 37 11.74 7.07 -7.13
N THR A 38 10.95 6.02 -7.04
CA THR A 38 10.91 4.98 -8.08
C THR A 38 9.96 5.42 -9.20
N ALA A 39 10.54 5.84 -10.31
CA ALA A 39 9.82 6.20 -11.53
C ALA A 39 9.43 4.93 -12.28
N TYR A 40 8.26 4.36 -11.90
CA TYR A 40 7.78 3.11 -12.42
C TYR A 40 7.12 3.31 -13.79
N ARG A 41 7.72 2.73 -14.83
CA ARG A 41 7.26 2.76 -16.22
C ARG A 41 6.96 4.15 -16.77
N PHE A 42 7.75 5.13 -16.38
CA PHE A 42 7.65 6.48 -16.93
C PHE A 42 7.96 6.51 -18.43
N SER A 43 7.25 7.37 -19.17
CA SER A 43 7.62 7.74 -20.53
C SER A 43 8.88 8.62 -20.50
N GLU A 44 9.66 8.59 -21.58
CA GLU A 44 10.88 9.40 -21.69
C GLU A 44 10.58 10.90 -21.50
N GLY A 45 9.46 11.39 -22.06
CA GLY A 45 9.05 12.79 -21.94
C GLY A 45 8.72 13.18 -20.50
N ASN A 46 7.93 12.35 -19.77
CA ASN A 46 7.60 12.63 -18.38
C ASN A 46 8.83 12.50 -17.47
N LEU A 47 9.74 11.58 -17.77
CA LEU A 47 10.98 11.42 -17.02
C LEU A 47 11.91 12.61 -17.20
N ALA A 48 12.05 13.12 -18.45
CA ALA A 48 12.85 14.31 -18.74
C ALA A 48 12.26 15.56 -18.07
N ALA A 49 10.92 15.70 -18.07
CA ALA A 49 10.23 16.78 -17.38
C ALA A 49 10.48 16.71 -15.87
N LEU A 50 10.32 15.53 -15.26
CA LEU A 50 10.54 15.31 -13.83
C LEU A 50 11.97 15.69 -13.40
N ARG A 51 12.98 15.29 -14.17
CA ARG A 51 14.39 15.64 -13.88
C ARG A 51 14.67 17.13 -13.98
N ARG A 52 14.00 17.82 -14.88
CA ARG A 52 14.13 19.28 -15.06
C ARG A 52 13.43 20.04 -13.96
N ASP A 53 12.21 19.62 -13.60
CA ASP A 53 11.32 20.37 -12.71
C ASP A 53 11.61 20.08 -11.22
N TRP A 54 12.19 18.89 -10.94
CA TRP A 54 12.50 18.41 -9.59
C TRP A 54 13.94 17.86 -9.51
N PRO A 55 14.98 18.70 -9.72
CA PRO A 55 16.39 18.27 -9.78
C PRO A 55 16.91 17.70 -8.44
N GLU A 56 16.27 18.03 -7.30
CA GLU A 56 16.60 17.53 -5.98
C GLU A 56 16.11 16.11 -5.72
N VAL A 57 15.18 15.59 -6.53
CA VAL A 57 14.63 14.24 -6.40
C VAL A 57 15.60 13.22 -6.99
N ARG A 58 16.03 12.26 -6.19
CA ARG A 58 16.81 11.10 -6.67
C ARG A 58 15.87 10.09 -7.31
N ILE A 59 16.01 9.90 -8.62
CA ILE A 59 15.10 9.09 -9.44
C ILE A 59 15.73 7.74 -9.74
N PHE A 60 14.98 6.67 -9.43
CA PHE A 60 15.29 5.27 -9.78
C PHE A 60 14.29 4.80 -10.82
N GLU A 61 14.76 4.54 -12.04
CA GLU A 61 13.89 4.07 -13.12
C GLU A 61 13.60 2.57 -12.95
N ASN A 62 12.34 2.20 -13.02
CA ASN A 62 11.93 0.81 -13.13
C ASN A 62 11.00 0.62 -14.33
N ARG A 63 11.45 -0.10 -15.33
CA ARG A 63 10.68 -0.45 -16.55
C ARG A 63 10.08 -1.85 -16.46
N GLU A 64 10.58 -2.67 -15.53
CA GLU A 64 10.10 -4.03 -15.30
C GLU A 64 8.70 -4.02 -14.67
N LEU A 65 7.90 -5.03 -15.00
CA LEU A 65 6.58 -5.18 -14.38
C LEU A 65 6.73 -5.66 -12.93
N SER A 66 6.48 -4.76 -11.98
CA SER A 66 6.72 -4.94 -10.56
C SER A 66 5.52 -4.52 -9.73
N GLY A 67 5.41 -5.04 -8.52
CA GLY A 67 4.38 -4.70 -7.56
C GLY A 67 4.77 -3.54 -6.65
N PHE A 68 3.94 -3.29 -5.64
CA PHE A 68 4.15 -2.23 -4.66
C PHE A 68 5.43 -2.46 -3.83
N ALA A 69 5.59 -3.66 -3.26
CA ALA A 69 6.75 -4.00 -2.44
C ALA A 69 8.08 -3.84 -3.20
N GLU A 70 8.17 -4.45 -4.39
CA GLU A 70 9.38 -4.39 -5.21
C GLU A 70 9.76 -2.97 -5.60
N ASN A 71 8.77 -2.14 -6.03
CA ASN A 71 9.04 -0.77 -6.42
C ASN A 71 9.48 0.10 -5.23
N ASN A 72 8.86 -0.04 -4.05
CA ASN A 72 9.31 0.68 -2.86
C ASN A 72 10.71 0.24 -2.44
N ASN A 73 11.01 -1.05 -2.49
CA ASN A 73 12.30 -1.59 -2.07
C ASN A 73 13.47 -1.10 -2.93
N ILE A 74 13.24 -0.70 -4.19
CA ILE A 74 14.27 -0.07 -5.03
C ILE A 74 14.78 1.22 -4.36
N ALA A 75 13.88 2.12 -3.97
CA ALA A 75 14.23 3.37 -3.30
C ALA A 75 14.67 3.15 -1.83
N LEU A 76 14.01 2.25 -1.11
CA LEU A 76 14.31 1.95 0.30
C LEU A 76 15.75 1.47 0.52
N ARG A 77 16.31 0.68 -0.40
CA ARG A 77 17.70 0.20 -0.31
C ARG A 77 18.73 1.33 -0.38
N GLU A 78 18.36 2.47 -0.94
CA GLU A 78 19.19 3.66 -1.10
C GLU A 78 18.93 4.72 -0.02
N ALA A 79 18.03 4.44 0.92
CA ALA A 79 17.68 5.37 2.00
C ALA A 79 18.86 5.58 2.95
N SER A 80 19.21 6.87 3.16
CA SER A 80 20.28 7.30 4.06
C SER A 80 19.76 7.99 5.33
N GLY A 81 18.50 8.42 5.35
CA GLY A 81 17.86 9.06 6.49
C GLY A 81 17.70 8.14 7.70
N ARG A 82 17.65 8.75 8.88
CA ARG A 82 17.38 8.02 10.13
C ARG A 82 15.99 7.36 10.14
N PHE A 83 15.05 7.97 9.42
CA PHE A 83 13.71 7.47 9.23
C PHE A 83 13.40 7.36 7.74
N CYS A 84 12.56 6.39 7.36
CA CYS A 84 11.92 6.31 6.05
C CYS A 84 10.46 6.77 6.18
N PHE A 85 10.06 7.77 5.39
CA PHE A 85 8.68 8.16 5.22
C PHE A 85 8.16 7.54 3.92
N VAL A 86 7.46 6.43 4.03
CA VAL A 86 6.84 5.75 2.87
C VAL A 86 5.50 6.41 2.60
N VAL A 87 5.29 6.83 1.36
CA VAL A 87 4.09 7.58 0.99
C VAL A 87 3.71 7.36 -0.48
N ASN A 88 2.41 7.25 -0.76
CA ASN A 88 1.90 7.14 -2.13
C ASN A 88 1.96 8.48 -2.86
N ASP A 89 2.13 8.43 -4.19
CA ASP A 89 2.16 9.61 -5.08
C ASP A 89 0.80 10.33 -5.24
N ASP A 90 -0.28 9.74 -4.75
CA ASP A 90 -1.63 10.30 -4.72
C ASP A 90 -2.06 10.77 -3.32
N THR A 91 -1.10 11.27 -2.53
CA THR A 91 -1.36 11.87 -1.21
C THR A 91 -1.05 13.36 -1.20
N LEU A 92 -1.74 14.10 -0.32
CA LEU A 92 -1.56 15.55 -0.13
C LEU A 92 -1.45 15.87 1.35
N MET A 93 -0.47 16.70 1.70
CA MET A 93 -0.30 17.27 3.04
C MET A 93 -0.88 18.68 3.08
N ASP A 94 -1.62 19.00 4.14
CA ASP A 94 -2.10 20.34 4.48
C ASP A 94 -1.58 20.81 5.84
N MET A 95 -0.67 20.01 6.44
CA MET A 95 -0.03 20.25 7.72
C MET A 95 1.36 19.59 7.75
N PRO A 96 2.24 19.94 8.71
CA PRO A 96 3.60 19.39 8.81
C PRO A 96 3.60 17.93 9.32
N VAL A 97 3.11 17.00 8.49
CA VAL A 97 2.93 15.59 8.85
C VAL A 97 4.24 14.95 9.29
N ILE A 98 5.32 15.12 8.51
CA ILE A 98 6.61 14.47 8.77
C ILE A 98 7.20 15.00 10.09
N ASP A 99 7.24 16.34 10.26
CA ASP A 99 7.81 16.97 11.45
C ASP A 99 7.05 16.54 12.72
N ARG A 100 5.72 16.48 12.67
CA ARG A 100 4.88 16.05 13.79
C ARG A 100 5.13 14.59 14.17
N LEU A 101 5.21 13.68 13.18
CA LEU A 101 5.52 12.27 13.44
C LEU A 101 6.94 12.08 13.99
N LEU A 102 7.91 12.90 13.59
CA LEU A 102 9.26 12.92 14.18
C LEU A 102 9.23 13.37 15.64
N GLU A 103 8.46 14.42 15.97
CA GLU A 103 8.26 14.87 17.36
C GLU A 103 7.67 13.76 18.22
N ASP A 104 6.72 12.98 17.67
CA ASP A 104 6.09 11.89 18.38
C ASP A 104 7.05 10.74 18.67
N PHE A 105 7.97 10.43 17.74
CA PHE A 105 9.06 9.49 18.05
C PHE A 105 9.91 9.92 19.25
N GLY A 106 10.11 11.23 19.45
CA GLY A 106 10.82 11.77 20.61
C GLY A 106 10.09 11.56 21.94
N LYS A 107 8.77 11.37 21.93
CA LYS A 107 7.92 11.18 23.12
C LYS A 107 7.67 9.71 23.44
N LEU A 108 7.92 8.81 22.51
CA LEU A 108 7.55 7.39 22.59
C LEU A 108 8.75 6.51 22.98
N PRO A 109 8.50 5.35 23.59
CA PRO A 109 9.55 4.37 23.89
C PRO A 109 10.33 3.93 22.65
N GLU A 110 11.61 3.59 22.82
CA GLU A 110 12.52 3.16 21.74
C GLU A 110 12.00 1.93 20.96
N LYS A 111 11.20 1.07 21.60
CA LYS A 111 10.55 -0.07 20.93
C LYS A 111 9.53 0.32 19.85
N VAL A 112 9.11 1.60 19.79
CA VAL A 112 8.24 2.07 18.72
C VAL A 112 9.06 2.18 17.43
N ALA A 113 8.69 1.36 16.46
CA ALA A 113 9.38 1.29 15.17
C ALA A 113 8.73 2.18 14.12
N ALA A 114 7.41 2.29 14.12
CA ALA A 114 6.68 3.02 13.09
C ALA A 114 5.46 3.77 13.65
N ILE A 115 5.17 4.92 13.02
CA ILE A 115 4.01 5.76 13.32
C ILE A 115 3.31 6.11 11.99
N SER A 116 1.98 5.94 11.95
CA SER A 116 1.16 6.37 10.83
C SER A 116 0.31 7.58 11.20
N PRO A 117 0.09 8.54 10.29
CA PRO A 117 -0.94 9.55 10.49
C PRO A 117 -2.32 8.93 10.29
N LYS A 118 -3.37 9.66 10.61
CA LYS A 118 -4.73 9.41 10.15
C LYS A 118 -4.79 9.65 8.64
N ILE A 119 -5.28 8.68 7.88
CA ILE A 119 -5.46 8.80 6.44
C ILE A 119 -6.93 9.11 6.16
N VAL A 120 -7.18 10.24 5.48
CA VAL A 120 -8.51 10.67 5.08
C VAL A 120 -8.65 10.65 3.56
N LEU A 121 -9.85 10.43 3.06
CA LEU A 121 -10.17 10.51 1.64
C LEU A 121 -10.47 11.96 1.23
N LYS A 122 -10.57 12.21 -0.06
CA LYS A 122 -10.84 13.54 -0.62
C LYS A 122 -12.15 14.17 -0.10
N ASP A 123 -13.13 13.35 0.29
CA ASP A 123 -14.41 13.81 0.87
C ASP A 123 -14.34 14.03 2.39
N GLY A 124 -13.16 13.91 3.00
CA GLY A 124 -12.93 14.05 4.43
C GLY A 124 -13.28 12.82 5.26
N SER A 125 -13.78 11.75 4.65
CA SER A 125 -14.04 10.50 5.37
C SER A 125 -12.75 9.79 5.77
N ILE A 126 -12.77 9.09 6.91
CA ILE A 126 -11.61 8.34 7.39
C ILE A 126 -11.43 7.07 6.57
N GLN A 127 -10.31 6.95 5.88
CA GLN A 127 -9.90 5.69 5.27
C GLN A 127 -9.25 4.76 6.31
N THR A 128 -8.31 5.28 7.08
CA THR A 128 -7.60 4.52 8.11
C THR A 128 -7.14 5.46 9.24
N CYS A 129 -7.38 5.05 10.49
CA CYS A 129 -6.87 5.72 11.68
C CYS A 129 -6.47 4.65 12.71
N GLY A 130 -5.31 4.04 12.51
CA GLY A 130 -4.88 2.85 13.21
C GLY A 130 -5.60 1.57 12.75
N ARG A 131 -4.96 0.43 12.93
CA ARG A 131 -5.47 -0.86 12.43
C ARG A 131 -5.30 -1.96 13.46
N ALA A 132 -6.35 -2.75 13.62
CA ALA A 132 -6.35 -3.94 14.49
C ALA A 132 -5.50 -5.07 13.88
N PRO A 133 -5.13 -6.10 14.69
CA PRO A 133 -4.52 -7.32 14.15
C PRO A 133 -5.38 -7.93 13.03
N TRP A 134 -4.73 -8.28 11.94
CA TRP A 134 -5.38 -8.96 10.85
C TRP A 134 -5.22 -10.49 10.99
N THR A 135 -6.34 -11.15 11.16
CA THR A 135 -6.45 -12.61 11.27
C THR A 135 -7.16 -13.17 10.03
N PRO A 136 -7.07 -14.50 9.76
CA PRO A 136 -7.83 -15.13 8.67
C PRO A 136 -9.33 -14.77 8.71
N CYS A 137 -9.94 -14.81 9.88
CA CYS A 137 -11.36 -14.48 10.05
C CYS A 137 -11.65 -12.99 9.76
N ARG A 138 -10.79 -12.06 10.23
CA ARG A 138 -10.91 -10.63 9.94
C ARG A 138 -10.78 -10.37 8.44
N TYR A 139 -9.83 -11.02 7.77
CA TYR A 139 -9.66 -10.92 6.32
C TYR A 139 -10.91 -11.38 5.56
N LEU A 140 -11.48 -12.54 5.89
CA LEU A 140 -12.70 -13.02 5.23
C LEU A 140 -13.90 -12.08 5.47
N ARG A 141 -14.05 -11.54 6.68
CA ARG A 141 -15.08 -10.53 6.96
C ARG A 141 -14.86 -9.24 6.16
N HIS A 142 -13.61 -8.79 6.05
CA HIS A 142 -13.27 -7.64 5.21
C HIS A 142 -13.59 -7.90 3.73
N TYR A 143 -13.29 -9.11 3.25
CA TYR A 143 -13.60 -9.53 1.88
C TYR A 143 -15.10 -9.49 1.57
N LEU A 144 -15.94 -9.64 2.58
CA LEU A 144 -17.40 -9.48 2.52
C LEU A 144 -17.87 -8.06 2.83
N HIS A 145 -16.97 -7.07 2.94
CA HIS A 145 -17.30 -5.69 3.34
C HIS A 145 -17.96 -5.57 4.72
N MET A 146 -17.64 -6.48 5.64
CA MET A 146 -18.17 -6.51 7.02
C MET A 146 -17.22 -5.91 8.06
N VAL A 147 -16.08 -5.37 7.64
CA VAL A 147 -15.10 -4.68 8.49
C VAL A 147 -15.06 -3.22 8.09
N ASP A 148 -15.26 -2.35 9.06
CA ASP A 148 -15.22 -0.91 8.90
C ASP A 148 -14.04 -0.38 9.75
N GLU A 149 -12.97 0.06 9.09
CA GLU A 149 -11.76 0.57 9.74
C GLU A 149 -11.88 2.05 10.17
N SER A 150 -12.96 2.73 9.78
CA SER A 150 -13.25 4.10 10.21
C SER A 150 -13.87 4.18 11.61
N LYS A 151 -14.29 3.04 12.18
CA LYS A 151 -14.95 3.00 13.48
C LYS A 151 -13.98 2.88 14.65
N PRO A 152 -14.29 3.53 15.78
CA PRO A 152 -13.52 3.42 17.01
C PRO A 152 -13.40 1.98 17.50
N GLY A 153 -12.20 1.62 17.99
CA GLY A 153 -11.90 0.30 18.51
C GLY A 153 -10.63 0.29 19.35
N LYS A 154 -10.28 -0.90 19.88
CA LYS A 154 -9.07 -1.05 20.70
C LYS A 154 -7.80 -0.51 20.03
N TRP A 155 -7.72 -0.63 18.71
CA TRP A 155 -6.53 -0.36 17.91
C TRP A 155 -6.76 0.72 16.83
N SER A 156 -7.92 1.37 16.84
CA SER A 156 -8.32 2.29 15.77
C SER A 156 -9.18 3.43 16.27
N CYS A 157 -9.08 4.56 15.61
CA CYS A 157 -9.91 5.76 15.78
C CYS A 157 -10.02 6.23 17.22
N LYS A 158 -8.90 6.25 17.94
CA LYS A 158 -8.76 6.90 19.24
C LYS A 158 -8.23 8.33 19.04
N PRO A 159 -8.50 9.25 19.96
CA PRO A 159 -7.90 10.59 19.94
C PRO A 159 -6.39 10.52 20.22
N GLY A 160 -5.65 11.43 19.64
CA GLY A 160 -4.21 11.61 19.87
C GLY A 160 -3.37 10.43 19.42
N LEU A 161 -2.26 10.26 20.11
CA LEU A 161 -1.25 9.26 19.82
C LEU A 161 -1.56 7.92 20.55
N PHE A 162 -1.74 6.84 19.80
CA PHE A 162 -2.10 5.53 20.37
C PHE A 162 -1.45 4.36 19.63
N ARG A 163 -1.33 3.23 20.33
CA ARG A 163 -0.81 1.99 19.76
C ARG A 163 -1.78 1.40 18.74
N SER A 164 -1.31 1.22 17.52
CA SER A 164 -1.91 0.45 16.44
C SER A 164 -1.29 -0.96 16.38
N TRP A 165 -1.78 -1.86 15.53
CA TRP A 165 -1.17 -3.17 15.34
C TRP A 165 -0.46 -3.30 14.00
N THR A 166 -1.04 -2.78 12.93
CA THR A 166 -0.46 -2.80 11.59
C THR A 166 -0.42 -1.41 10.98
N LEU A 167 0.30 -1.29 9.88
CA LEU A 167 0.45 -0.09 9.06
C LEU A 167 -0.60 -0.06 7.95
N ASN A 168 -0.70 1.09 7.29
CA ASN A 168 -1.30 1.24 5.97
C ASN A 168 -0.21 1.73 5.01
N GLY A 169 0.01 1.00 3.92
CA GLY A 169 1.06 1.28 2.94
C GLY A 169 0.94 2.65 2.25
N ALA A 170 -0.19 3.35 2.38
CA ALA A 170 -0.35 4.66 1.77
C ALA A 170 0.48 5.76 2.46
N CYS A 171 0.69 5.66 3.79
CA CYS A 171 1.54 6.63 4.51
C CYS A 171 1.96 6.13 5.90
N PHE A 172 3.26 6.12 6.18
CA PHE A 172 3.82 5.91 7.52
C PHE A 172 5.28 6.37 7.61
N LEU A 173 5.72 6.72 8.82
CA LEU A 173 7.11 6.98 9.17
C LEU A 173 7.67 5.80 9.97
N ILE A 174 8.85 5.29 9.63
CA ILE A 174 9.48 4.12 10.26
C ILE A 174 10.97 4.35 10.47
N ARG A 175 11.53 3.81 11.56
CA ARG A 175 12.98 3.80 11.78
C ARG A 175 13.67 2.99 10.68
N THR A 176 14.62 3.61 10.00
CA THR A 176 15.32 2.98 8.85
C THR A 176 16.10 1.74 9.25
N ASP A 177 16.77 1.75 10.39
CA ASP A 177 17.51 0.61 10.92
C ASP A 177 16.60 -0.60 11.18
N VAL A 178 15.44 -0.39 11.81
CA VAL A 178 14.46 -1.43 12.07
C VAL A 178 13.84 -1.95 10.77
N PHE A 179 13.54 -1.07 9.81
CA PHE A 179 12.99 -1.49 8.53
C PHE A 179 13.99 -2.31 7.71
N ARG A 180 15.28 -1.93 7.77
CA ARG A 180 16.36 -2.71 7.16
C ARG A 180 16.53 -4.07 7.84
N GLU A 181 16.49 -4.14 9.17
CA GLU A 181 16.54 -5.39 9.94
C GLU A 181 15.36 -6.30 9.58
N ALA A 182 14.17 -5.75 9.36
CA ALA A 182 12.98 -6.47 8.89
C ALA A 182 13.10 -6.97 7.44
N GLY A 183 14.12 -6.54 6.68
CA GLY A 183 14.34 -6.93 5.28
C GLY A 183 13.52 -6.13 4.28
N TRP A 184 13.03 -4.95 4.67
CA TRP A 184 12.15 -4.08 3.90
C TRP A 184 10.75 -4.69 3.71
N PHE A 185 10.03 -4.36 2.65
CA PHE A 185 8.79 -5.05 2.30
C PHE A 185 9.05 -6.45 1.77
N ASP A 186 8.22 -7.41 2.15
CA ASP A 186 8.27 -8.77 1.61
C ASP A 186 7.74 -8.80 0.17
N GLU A 187 8.66 -8.99 -0.79
CA GLU A 187 8.38 -9.03 -2.23
C GLU A 187 7.57 -10.28 -2.67
N THR A 188 7.34 -11.24 -1.77
CA THR A 188 6.39 -12.34 -2.01
C THR A 188 4.98 -11.80 -2.28
N TYR A 189 4.65 -10.65 -1.70
CA TYR A 189 3.35 -9.98 -1.87
C TYR A 189 3.47 -8.86 -2.90
N THR A 190 3.17 -9.15 -4.16
CA THR A 190 3.24 -8.17 -5.25
C THR A 190 2.35 -6.95 -4.98
N PHE A 191 1.11 -7.18 -4.50
CA PHE A 191 0.17 -6.16 -4.02
C PHE A 191 -0.60 -6.72 -2.83
N THR A 192 -0.55 -6.08 -1.68
CA THR A 192 -1.25 -6.51 -0.47
C THR A 192 -1.07 -8.02 -0.16
N PRO A 193 -0.70 -8.41 1.05
CA PRO A 193 -0.73 -7.62 2.28
C PRO A 193 0.67 -7.24 2.81
N GLU A 194 1.56 -6.66 2.00
CA GLU A 194 2.93 -6.32 2.39
C GLU A 194 2.99 -5.38 3.61
N ASP A 195 2.08 -4.42 3.71
CA ASP A 195 1.97 -3.48 4.83
C ASP A 195 1.49 -4.19 6.12
N ILE A 196 0.50 -5.07 5.99
CA ILE A 196 0.00 -5.88 7.09
C ILE A 196 1.08 -6.88 7.53
N ALA A 197 1.77 -7.52 6.58
CA ALA A 197 2.86 -8.46 6.86
C ALA A 197 4.01 -7.77 7.59
N LEU A 198 4.40 -6.56 7.16
CA LEU A 198 5.38 -5.74 7.87
C LEU A 198 4.94 -5.44 9.30
N GLY A 199 3.68 -5.01 9.50
CA GLY A 199 3.15 -4.75 10.83
C GLY A 199 3.19 -6.00 11.74
N HIS A 200 2.87 -7.18 11.22
CA HIS A 200 2.99 -8.44 11.97
C HIS A 200 4.45 -8.75 12.31
N LEU A 201 5.35 -8.65 11.33
CA LEU A 201 6.78 -8.88 11.53
C LEU A 201 7.38 -7.96 12.59
N LEU A 202 7.04 -6.66 12.57
CA LEU A 202 7.49 -5.71 13.60
C LEU A 202 7.02 -6.12 15.00
N ASN A 203 5.76 -6.54 15.15
CA ASN A 203 5.27 -7.05 16.45
C ASN A 203 5.99 -8.33 16.87
N ASP A 204 6.29 -9.25 15.95
CA ASP A 204 7.05 -10.48 16.23
C ASP A 204 8.50 -10.19 16.65
N MET A 205 9.10 -9.10 16.12
CA MET A 205 10.40 -8.55 16.55
C MET A 205 10.33 -7.82 17.91
N GLY A 206 9.18 -7.78 18.58
CA GLY A 206 8.98 -7.05 19.83
C GLY A 206 8.87 -5.52 19.67
N LYS A 207 8.72 -5.05 18.45
CA LYS A 207 8.52 -3.63 18.14
C LYS A 207 7.05 -3.26 18.19
N GLU A 208 6.76 -1.96 18.25
CA GLU A 208 5.41 -1.43 18.27
C GLU A 208 5.15 -0.51 17.07
N VAL A 209 3.90 -0.51 16.62
CA VAL A 209 3.36 0.39 15.61
C VAL A 209 2.34 1.30 16.28
N TRP A 210 2.41 2.59 16.01
CA TRP A 210 1.53 3.60 16.59
C TRP A 210 0.82 4.41 15.50
N THR A 211 -0.22 5.13 15.88
CA THR A 211 -0.94 6.09 15.02
C THR A 211 -1.14 7.38 15.79
N ASP A 212 -0.90 8.52 15.15
CA ASP A 212 -1.36 9.82 15.64
C ASP A 212 -2.63 10.23 14.87
N ALA A 213 -3.75 10.33 15.59
CA ALA A 213 -5.03 10.74 15.03
C ALA A 213 -5.17 12.26 14.86
N ASP A 214 -4.28 13.04 15.48
CA ASP A 214 -4.27 14.51 15.37
C ASP A 214 -3.44 14.98 14.16
N VAL A 215 -2.65 14.06 13.58
CA VAL A 215 -1.92 14.26 12.31
C VAL A 215 -2.67 13.56 11.19
N SER A 216 -2.95 14.27 10.09
CA SER A 216 -3.69 13.69 8.96
C SER A 216 -3.03 13.96 7.62
N ILE A 217 -3.25 13.03 6.68
CA ILE A 217 -2.86 13.15 5.27
C ILE A 217 -4.05 12.77 4.39
N THR A 218 -4.27 13.53 3.32
CA THR A 218 -5.32 13.23 2.34
C THR A 218 -4.81 12.25 1.30
N HIS A 219 -5.53 11.15 1.07
CA HIS A 219 -5.23 10.14 0.06
C HIS A 219 -6.32 10.13 -1.01
N LEU A 220 -5.95 10.40 -2.25
CA LEU A 220 -6.90 10.49 -3.38
C LEU A 220 -7.46 9.14 -3.82
N ALA A 221 -6.89 8.07 -3.35
CA ALA A 221 -7.22 6.64 -3.45
C ALA A 221 -7.73 6.13 -4.82
N GLY A 222 -7.11 5.04 -5.30
CA GLY A 222 -7.61 4.30 -6.47
C GLY A 222 -7.32 4.90 -7.83
N ALA A 223 -6.66 6.05 -7.90
CA ALA A 223 -6.39 6.75 -9.16
C ALA A 223 -5.51 5.94 -10.12
N THR A 224 -4.62 5.11 -9.62
CA THR A 224 -3.67 4.31 -10.42
C THR A 224 -4.12 2.86 -10.57
N ALA A 225 -4.71 2.26 -9.55
CA ALA A 225 -5.05 0.83 -9.50
C ALA A 225 -6.32 0.45 -10.28
N GLY A 226 -7.30 1.35 -10.37
CA GLY A 226 -8.62 1.08 -10.97
C GLY A 226 -8.58 0.43 -12.35
N PRO A 227 -7.83 0.96 -13.33
CA PRO A 227 -7.73 0.36 -14.67
C PRO A 227 -7.13 -1.05 -14.69
N MET A 228 -6.35 -1.42 -13.67
CA MET A 228 -5.65 -2.70 -13.56
C MET A 228 -6.34 -3.69 -12.61
N GLU A 229 -7.53 -3.39 -12.11
CA GLU A 229 -8.24 -4.19 -11.09
C GLU A 229 -8.39 -5.67 -11.48
N THR A 230 -8.53 -5.97 -12.78
CA THR A 230 -8.60 -7.33 -13.31
C THR A 230 -7.32 -8.15 -13.12
N ALA A 231 -6.18 -7.49 -12.94
CA ALA A 231 -4.89 -8.11 -12.67
C ALA A 231 -4.49 -7.97 -11.18
N ILE A 232 -4.75 -6.82 -10.57
CA ILE A 232 -4.37 -6.54 -9.19
C ILE A 232 -5.19 -7.34 -8.18
N LYS A 233 -6.54 -7.41 -8.32
CA LYS A 233 -7.38 -8.12 -7.36
C LYS A 233 -7.04 -9.61 -7.24
N PRO A 234 -6.86 -10.40 -8.33
CA PRO A 234 -6.43 -11.80 -8.22
C PRO A 234 -5.09 -11.95 -7.50
N THR A 235 -4.15 -11.06 -7.77
CA THR A 235 -2.83 -11.03 -7.14
C THR A 235 -2.93 -10.73 -5.64
N ARG A 236 -3.73 -9.73 -5.24
CA ARG A 236 -4.03 -9.40 -3.83
C ARG A 236 -4.65 -10.58 -3.09
N VAL A 237 -5.67 -11.20 -3.69
CA VAL A 237 -6.34 -12.36 -3.08
C VAL A 237 -5.36 -13.51 -2.88
N ARG A 238 -4.53 -13.79 -3.88
CA ARG A 238 -3.51 -14.85 -3.78
C ARG A 238 -2.50 -14.56 -2.67
N GLY A 239 -1.95 -13.33 -2.63
CA GLY A 239 -1.03 -12.90 -1.56
C GLY A 239 -1.66 -13.00 -0.17
N SER A 240 -2.89 -12.53 -0.02
CA SER A 240 -3.63 -12.63 1.25
C SER A 240 -3.87 -14.09 1.67
N LEU A 241 -4.22 -14.98 0.75
CA LEU A 241 -4.38 -16.41 1.07
C LEU A 241 -3.08 -17.04 1.54
N VAL A 242 -1.95 -16.72 0.90
CA VAL A 242 -0.61 -17.18 1.30
C VAL A 242 -0.30 -16.69 2.71
N PHE A 243 -0.43 -15.40 2.96
CA PHE A 243 -0.14 -14.77 4.26
C PHE A 243 -1.03 -15.34 5.38
N TYR A 244 -2.35 -15.24 5.24
CA TYR A 244 -3.28 -15.61 6.32
C TYR A 244 -3.37 -17.12 6.57
N SER A 245 -3.01 -17.95 5.59
CA SER A 245 -2.90 -19.39 5.84
C SER A 245 -1.70 -19.76 6.72
N GLY A 246 -0.68 -18.91 6.77
CA GLY A 246 0.53 -19.14 7.56
C GLY A 246 1.21 -20.48 7.21
N GLY A 247 1.24 -20.83 5.92
CA GLY A 247 1.80 -22.08 5.44
C GLY A 247 0.95 -23.34 5.71
N ARG A 248 -0.25 -23.21 6.28
CA ARG A 248 -1.16 -24.33 6.59
C ARG A 248 -2.06 -24.66 5.40
N PRO A 249 -1.86 -25.78 4.70
CA PRO A 249 -2.55 -26.09 3.44
C PRO A 249 -4.06 -26.23 3.61
N ILE A 250 -4.53 -26.80 4.73
CA ILE A 250 -5.97 -26.93 5.02
C ILE A 250 -6.63 -25.55 5.20
N VAL A 251 -5.99 -24.64 5.94
CA VAL A 251 -6.50 -23.27 6.12
C VAL A 251 -6.54 -22.55 4.77
N TYR A 252 -5.48 -22.69 3.97
CA TYR A 252 -5.44 -22.16 2.61
C TYR A 252 -6.61 -22.68 1.76
N ALA A 253 -6.84 -23.99 1.76
CA ALA A 253 -7.90 -24.64 0.98
C ALA A 253 -9.30 -24.16 1.40
N LEU A 254 -9.56 -24.08 2.71
CA LEU A 254 -10.85 -23.63 3.25
C LEU A 254 -11.12 -22.15 2.91
N MET A 255 -10.14 -21.26 3.14
CA MET A 255 -10.25 -19.86 2.78
C MET A 255 -10.39 -19.66 1.28
N GLY A 256 -9.62 -20.40 0.49
CA GLY A 256 -9.64 -20.36 -0.97
C GLY A 256 -11.00 -20.82 -1.51
N ALA A 257 -11.55 -21.91 -0.99
CA ALA A 257 -12.89 -22.40 -1.37
C ALA A 257 -13.98 -21.38 -1.04
N PHE A 258 -13.92 -20.77 0.14
CA PHE A 258 -14.86 -19.71 0.54
C PHE A 258 -14.81 -18.52 -0.45
N ILE A 259 -13.61 -18.00 -0.73
CA ILE A 259 -13.44 -16.88 -1.66
C ILE A 259 -13.87 -17.27 -3.06
N TRP A 260 -13.54 -18.47 -3.51
CA TRP A 260 -13.97 -18.99 -4.81
C TRP A 260 -15.51 -18.98 -4.95
N CYS A 261 -16.23 -19.44 -3.93
CA CYS A 261 -17.71 -19.41 -3.92
C CYS A 261 -18.25 -17.96 -3.99
N VAL A 262 -17.67 -17.03 -3.22
CA VAL A 262 -18.07 -15.61 -3.26
C VAL A 262 -17.84 -15.02 -4.66
N GLU A 263 -16.71 -15.30 -5.28
CA GLU A 263 -16.41 -14.80 -6.63
C GLU A 263 -17.25 -15.49 -7.71
N ALA A 264 -17.62 -16.75 -7.53
CA ALA A 264 -18.55 -17.41 -8.42
C ALA A 264 -19.93 -16.73 -8.41
N LEU A 265 -20.46 -16.38 -7.24
CA LEU A 265 -21.69 -15.60 -7.10
C LEU A 265 -21.58 -14.21 -7.73
N ARG A 266 -20.44 -13.53 -7.53
CA ARG A 266 -20.15 -12.24 -8.19
C ARG A 266 -20.08 -12.37 -9.71
N ALA A 267 -19.43 -13.41 -10.21
CA ALA A 267 -19.36 -13.68 -11.65
C ALA A 267 -20.75 -13.97 -12.25
N LEU A 268 -21.60 -14.74 -11.57
CA LEU A 268 -22.99 -14.98 -11.98
C LEU A 268 -23.79 -13.68 -12.04
N ARG A 269 -23.68 -12.82 -11.03
CA ARG A 269 -24.34 -11.50 -11.01
C ARG A 269 -23.97 -10.64 -12.23
N TRP A 270 -22.70 -10.66 -12.64
CA TRP A 270 -22.19 -9.86 -13.74
C TRP A 270 -22.10 -10.61 -15.07
N LEU A 271 -22.65 -11.83 -15.15
CA LEU A 271 -22.63 -12.67 -16.35
C LEU A 271 -23.20 -11.99 -17.61
N PRO A 272 -24.28 -11.17 -17.53
CA PRO A 272 -24.79 -10.44 -18.70
C PRO A 272 -23.74 -9.49 -19.31
N ALA A 273 -22.82 -8.97 -18.50
CA ALA A 273 -21.77 -8.07 -18.95
C ALA A 273 -20.58 -8.77 -19.65
N ARG A 274 -20.60 -10.09 -19.79
CA ARG A 274 -19.53 -10.87 -20.43
C ARG A 274 -19.18 -10.38 -21.83
N ARG A 275 -20.18 -9.88 -22.57
CA ARG A 275 -20.07 -9.39 -23.96
C ARG A 275 -20.11 -7.87 -24.06
N SER A 276 -20.12 -7.15 -22.95
CA SER A 276 -20.12 -5.69 -22.90
C SER A 276 -18.73 -5.14 -23.23
N ASP A 277 -18.67 -3.82 -23.44
CA ASP A 277 -17.39 -3.12 -23.61
C ASP A 277 -16.41 -3.53 -22.48
N PRO A 278 -15.21 -4.00 -22.84
CA PRO A 278 -14.18 -4.42 -21.88
C PRO A 278 -13.80 -3.37 -20.83
N ARG A 279 -14.00 -2.10 -21.10
CA ARG A 279 -13.72 -0.97 -20.19
C ARG A 279 -14.90 -0.64 -19.27
N SER A 280 -16.08 -1.21 -19.52
CA SER A 280 -17.25 -0.99 -18.65
C SER A 280 -17.00 -1.57 -17.25
N HIS A 281 -17.51 -0.88 -16.22
CA HIS A 281 -17.42 -1.34 -14.82
C HIS A 281 -17.91 -2.80 -14.67
N ALA A 282 -19.03 -3.13 -15.28
CA ALA A 282 -19.62 -4.47 -15.21
C ALA A 282 -18.73 -5.56 -15.83
N ALA A 283 -18.08 -5.27 -16.97
CA ALA A 283 -17.14 -6.20 -17.61
C ALA A 283 -15.86 -6.37 -16.79
N ILE A 284 -15.37 -5.29 -16.16
CA ILE A 284 -14.23 -5.32 -15.23
C ILE A 284 -14.57 -6.20 -14.03
N MET A 285 -15.75 -6.03 -13.42
CA MET A 285 -16.18 -6.85 -12.28
C MET A 285 -16.30 -8.33 -12.63
N TYR A 286 -16.89 -8.64 -13.77
CA TYR A 286 -17.01 -10.03 -14.26
C TYR A 286 -15.64 -10.68 -14.47
N ARG A 287 -14.73 -10.00 -15.19
CA ARG A 287 -13.37 -10.51 -15.46
C ARG A 287 -12.56 -10.64 -14.20
N SER A 288 -12.62 -9.64 -13.30
CA SER A 288 -11.94 -9.67 -12.03
C SER A 288 -12.35 -10.89 -11.20
N ALA A 289 -13.66 -11.18 -11.10
CA ALA A 289 -14.17 -12.36 -10.39
C ALA A 289 -13.64 -13.67 -11.01
N ARG A 290 -13.69 -13.79 -12.35
CA ARG A 290 -13.15 -14.97 -13.06
C ARG A 290 -11.65 -15.17 -12.82
N ASN A 291 -10.89 -14.08 -12.91
CA ASN A 291 -9.44 -14.11 -12.73
C ASN A 291 -9.06 -14.50 -11.29
N VAL A 292 -9.82 -14.03 -10.29
CA VAL A 292 -9.65 -14.48 -8.89
C VAL A 292 -9.88 -15.97 -8.79
N MET A 293 -11.00 -16.50 -9.28
CA MET A 293 -11.29 -17.95 -9.24
C MET A 293 -10.19 -18.79 -9.89
N GLY A 294 -9.65 -18.35 -11.04
CA GLY A 294 -8.56 -19.02 -11.73
C GLY A 294 -7.20 -18.95 -11.04
N SER A 295 -7.04 -17.99 -10.11
CA SER A 295 -5.73 -17.72 -9.45
C SER A 295 -5.61 -18.39 -8.08
N ILE A 296 -6.70 -18.79 -7.43
CA ILE A 296 -6.68 -19.29 -6.05
C ILE A 296 -5.85 -20.57 -5.92
N PHE A 297 -6.13 -21.58 -6.73
CA PHE A 297 -5.52 -22.92 -6.62
C PHE A 297 -4.39 -23.18 -7.62
N THR A 298 -3.82 -22.10 -8.19
CA THR A 298 -2.64 -22.22 -9.06
C THR A 298 -1.33 -22.39 -8.24
N ARG A 299 -0.31 -22.95 -8.86
CA ARG A 299 1.05 -22.99 -8.29
C ARG A 299 1.85 -21.71 -8.56
N LYS A 300 1.29 -20.76 -9.31
CA LYS A 300 1.98 -19.52 -9.70
C LYS A 300 2.18 -18.60 -8.50
N SER A 301 3.29 -17.86 -8.50
CA SER A 301 3.52 -16.78 -7.56
C SER A 301 2.59 -15.60 -7.84
N THR A 302 2.47 -14.68 -6.88
CA THR A 302 1.70 -13.44 -7.04
C THR A 302 2.21 -12.63 -8.24
N LYS A 303 3.52 -12.52 -8.44
CA LYS A 303 4.15 -11.83 -9.57
C LYS A 303 3.84 -12.49 -10.91
N GLN A 304 3.87 -13.83 -10.99
CA GLN A 304 3.50 -14.54 -12.20
C GLN A 304 2.05 -14.32 -12.59
N ILE A 305 1.13 -14.36 -11.59
CA ILE A 305 -0.29 -14.07 -11.81
C ILE A 305 -0.46 -12.65 -12.33
N PHE A 306 0.16 -11.67 -11.68
CA PHE A 306 0.09 -10.28 -12.09
C PHE A 306 0.60 -10.09 -13.52
N THR A 307 1.78 -10.64 -13.84
CA THR A 307 2.42 -10.51 -15.16
C THR A 307 1.56 -11.08 -16.29
N GLU A 308 0.91 -12.20 -16.05
CA GLU A 308 0.03 -12.83 -17.05
C GLU A 308 -1.24 -12.00 -17.26
N LEU A 309 -1.93 -11.65 -16.17
CA LEU A 309 -3.20 -10.93 -16.24
C LEU A 309 -3.05 -9.48 -16.69
N TYR A 310 -1.89 -8.86 -16.44
CA TYR A 310 -1.60 -7.51 -16.90
C TYR A 310 -1.59 -7.40 -18.43
N LYS A 311 -1.22 -8.46 -19.15
CA LYS A 311 -1.25 -8.51 -20.63
C LYS A 311 -2.68 -8.41 -21.18
N GLU A 312 -3.68 -8.77 -20.37
CA GLU A 312 -5.10 -8.77 -20.74
C GLU A 312 -5.83 -7.48 -20.32
N VAL A 313 -5.14 -6.56 -19.63
CA VAL A 313 -5.70 -5.26 -19.24
C VAL A 313 -5.89 -4.41 -20.50
N PRO A 314 -7.10 -3.89 -20.77
CA PRO A 314 -7.34 -3.01 -21.92
C PRO A 314 -6.49 -1.73 -21.81
N ARG A 315 -5.72 -1.46 -22.84
CA ARG A 315 -4.89 -0.26 -22.96
C ARG A 315 -5.71 0.96 -23.35
#